data_7e445111ee80fa880c803a59e82b3edf
#
_entry.id   7e445111ee80fa880c803a59e82b3edf
#
_cell.length_a   1.000
_cell.length_b   1.000
_cell.length_c   1.000
_cell.angle_alpha   90.00
_cell.angle_beta   90.00
_cell.angle_gamma   90.00
#
_symmetry.space_group_name_H-M   'P 1'
#
loop_
_entity.id
_entity.type
_entity.pdbx_description
1 polymer ?
#
loop_
_entity_poly.entity_id
_entity_poly.type
_entity_poly.pdbx_seq_one_letter_code
_entity_poly.pdbx_strand_id
1 'polypeptide(L)'
;MDMTRIPKQKLVIIAGSPCVGKTTVAEKLFTAYENSAFFDGDWAWRVNPFSINDPRLRNGNKTMSYALSTYLNSCFDYVFFSSVVAAYKETREAILNDVTANEYSVLGFTLTCSEDTLLKRHKKRGDKNECSFFWLHLAPCEGDYVINTDNKSVQQVVDEIKCIVDEY
;
A
#
# COMPACT_ATOMS: atom_id res chain seq x y z
N MET A 1 22.18 16.75 19.58
CA MET A 1 21.34 16.14 18.52
C MET A 1 19.93 16.66 18.72
N ASP A 2 19.42 17.41 17.78
CA ASP A 2 18.06 17.93 17.83
C ASP A 2 17.09 16.78 17.59
N MET A 3 16.45 16.29 18.65
CA MET A 3 15.54 15.12 18.63
C MET A 3 14.12 15.47 18.14
N THR A 4 13.94 16.63 17.51
CA THR A 4 12.62 17.12 17.09
C THR A 4 12.42 17.12 15.57
N ARG A 5 13.41 16.68 14.77
CA ARG A 5 13.28 16.68 13.32
C ARG A 5 12.61 15.39 12.86
N ILE A 6 11.33 15.47 12.48
CA ILE A 6 10.63 14.40 11.77
C ILE A 6 11.45 14.04 10.51
N PRO A 7 11.72 12.76 10.25
CA PRO A 7 12.43 12.36 9.04
C PRO A 7 11.79 12.97 7.80
N LYS A 8 12.59 13.54 6.92
CA LYS A 8 12.09 14.19 5.70
C LYS A 8 11.38 13.18 4.78
N GLN A 9 11.91 11.94 4.72
CA GLN A 9 11.39 10.90 3.85
C GLN A 9 10.18 10.21 4.47
N LYS A 10 9.14 9.99 3.66
CA LYS A 10 7.90 9.33 4.08
C LYS A 10 7.65 8.08 3.23
N LEU A 11 7.54 6.93 3.90
CA LEU A 11 7.01 5.71 3.31
C LEU A 11 5.50 5.69 3.55
N VAL A 12 4.72 5.86 2.49
CA VAL A 12 3.25 5.89 2.53
C VAL A 12 2.71 4.55 2.03
N ILE A 13 2.16 3.77 2.95
CA ILE A 13 1.62 2.43 2.66
C ILE A 13 0.13 2.53 2.41
N ILE A 14 -0.32 2.07 1.24
CA ILE A 14 -1.74 1.98 0.87
C ILE A 14 -2.14 0.51 0.84
N ALA A 15 -2.78 0.06 1.90
CA ALA A 15 -3.21 -1.33 2.07
C ALA A 15 -4.74 -1.49 1.92
N GLY A 16 -5.21 -2.73 1.89
CA GLY A 16 -6.63 -3.08 1.85
C GLY A 16 -6.93 -4.21 0.85
N SER A 17 -8.21 -4.57 0.73
CA SER A 17 -8.69 -5.67 -0.12
C SER A 17 -8.33 -5.50 -1.60
N PRO A 18 -8.20 -6.56 -2.39
CA PRO A 18 -8.30 -6.46 -3.86
C PRO A 18 -9.55 -5.69 -4.27
N CYS A 19 -9.49 -4.97 -5.38
CA CYS A 19 -10.59 -4.15 -5.94
C CYS A 19 -11.03 -2.94 -5.11
N VAL A 20 -10.42 -2.65 -3.95
CA VAL A 20 -10.76 -1.45 -3.14
C VAL A 20 -10.22 -0.14 -3.74
N GLY A 21 -9.25 -0.22 -4.67
CA GLY A 21 -8.71 0.94 -5.39
C GLY A 21 -7.28 1.36 -5.00
N LYS A 22 -6.55 0.53 -4.27
CA LYS A 22 -5.18 0.84 -3.78
C LYS A 22 -4.23 1.37 -4.84
N THR A 23 -4.02 0.59 -5.90
CA THR A 23 -3.07 0.93 -6.98
C THR A 23 -3.45 2.25 -7.63
N THR A 24 -4.74 2.44 -7.96
CA THR A 24 -5.23 3.66 -8.60
C THR A 24 -5.03 4.91 -7.72
N VAL A 25 -5.27 4.77 -6.41
CA VAL A 25 -5.05 5.85 -5.45
C VAL A 25 -3.56 6.14 -5.28
N ALA A 26 -2.73 5.09 -5.13
CA ALA A 26 -1.28 5.23 -4.98
C ALA A 26 -0.62 5.86 -6.20
N GLU A 27 -1.02 5.48 -7.42
CA GLU A 27 -0.53 6.10 -8.66
C GLU A 27 -0.88 7.59 -8.75
N LYS A 28 -2.10 7.97 -8.35
CA LYS A 28 -2.48 9.39 -8.32
C LYS A 28 -1.73 10.19 -7.26
N LEU A 29 -1.53 9.62 -6.09
CA LEU A 29 -0.70 10.23 -5.04
C LEU A 29 0.75 10.40 -5.55
N PHE A 30 1.34 9.33 -6.07
CA PHE A 30 2.68 9.36 -6.65
C PHE A 30 2.85 10.51 -7.66
N THR A 31 1.88 10.71 -8.56
CA THR A 31 1.95 11.78 -9.57
C THR A 31 1.64 13.17 -9.01
N ALA A 32 1.06 13.27 -7.81
CA ALA A 32 0.74 14.53 -7.16
C ALA A 32 1.89 15.10 -6.29
N TYR A 33 2.92 14.32 -6.04
CA TYR A 33 4.09 14.73 -5.26
C TYR A 33 5.35 14.75 -6.14
N GLU A 34 6.09 15.84 -6.09
CA GLU A 34 7.43 15.89 -6.66
C GLU A 34 8.40 15.02 -5.82
N ASN A 35 9.49 14.60 -6.44
CA ASN A 35 10.51 13.76 -5.81
C ASN A 35 9.93 12.52 -5.09
N SER A 36 9.08 11.80 -5.80
CA SER A 36 8.37 10.63 -5.31
C SER A 36 8.73 9.37 -6.08
N ALA A 37 8.54 8.21 -5.45
CA ALA A 37 8.65 6.90 -6.06
C ALA A 37 7.40 6.07 -5.74
N PHE A 38 7.08 5.11 -6.59
CA PHE A 38 5.95 4.20 -6.40
C PHE A 38 6.34 2.75 -6.65
N PHE A 39 5.94 1.87 -5.77
CA PHE A 39 6.06 0.43 -5.94
C PHE A 39 4.73 -0.26 -5.67
N ASP A 40 4.24 -1.03 -6.64
CA ASP A 40 3.09 -1.91 -6.43
C ASP A 40 3.60 -3.29 -6.00
N GLY A 41 3.16 -3.74 -4.81
CA GLY A 41 3.53 -5.04 -4.25
C GLY A 41 3.13 -6.22 -5.14
N ASP A 42 2.11 -6.06 -5.96
CA ASP A 42 1.69 -7.12 -6.90
C ASP A 42 2.77 -7.42 -7.95
N TRP A 43 3.71 -6.50 -8.21
CA TRP A 43 4.83 -6.76 -9.12
C TRP A 43 5.81 -7.81 -8.59
N ALA A 44 5.95 -7.92 -7.28
CA ALA A 44 6.77 -8.96 -6.65
C ALA A 44 6.20 -10.38 -6.86
N TRP A 45 4.94 -10.48 -7.26
CA TRP A 45 4.18 -11.72 -7.45
C TRP A 45 3.89 -12.05 -8.91
N ARG A 46 4.38 -11.26 -9.86
CA ARG A 46 4.13 -11.50 -11.30
C ARG A 46 4.99 -12.64 -11.83
N VAL A 47 4.55 -13.85 -11.55
CA VAL A 47 5.18 -15.11 -11.98
C VAL A 47 4.25 -15.93 -12.88
N ASN A 48 4.82 -16.76 -13.74
CA ASN A 48 4.06 -17.63 -14.62
C ASN A 48 4.61 -19.07 -14.58
N PRO A 49 3.80 -20.10 -14.28
CA PRO A 49 2.41 -19.98 -13.83
C PRO A 49 2.30 -19.41 -12.41
N PHE A 50 1.23 -18.68 -12.13
CA PHE A 50 0.96 -18.20 -10.77
C PHE A 50 0.22 -19.28 -9.98
N SER A 51 0.69 -19.58 -8.76
CA SER A 51 0.00 -20.39 -7.78
C SER A 51 0.25 -19.83 -6.39
N ILE A 52 -0.82 -19.59 -5.62
CA ILE A 52 -0.70 -19.11 -4.24
C ILE A 52 0.05 -20.09 -3.33
N ASN A 53 0.10 -21.37 -3.71
CA ASN A 53 0.80 -22.41 -2.98
C ASN A 53 2.29 -22.55 -3.39
N ASP A 54 2.76 -21.76 -4.35
CA ASP A 54 4.17 -21.80 -4.77
C ASP A 54 5.06 -21.24 -3.64
N PRO A 55 5.98 -22.05 -3.06
CA PRO A 55 6.82 -21.58 -1.96
C PRO A 55 7.75 -20.43 -2.35
N ARG A 56 8.07 -20.28 -3.65
CA ARG A 56 8.89 -19.18 -4.16
C ARG A 56 8.25 -17.80 -3.97
N LEU A 57 6.92 -17.75 -3.87
CA LEU A 57 6.21 -16.50 -3.60
C LEU A 57 6.56 -15.91 -2.22
N ARG A 58 7.03 -16.72 -1.27
CA ARG A 58 7.49 -16.22 0.05
C ARG A 58 8.67 -15.25 -0.06
N ASN A 59 9.43 -15.31 -1.16
CA ASN A 59 10.51 -14.35 -1.43
C ASN A 59 10.00 -12.98 -1.89
N GLY A 60 8.72 -12.83 -2.23
CA GLY A 60 8.12 -11.56 -2.61
C GLY A 60 8.27 -10.47 -1.55
N ASN A 61 8.22 -10.83 -0.26
CA ASN A 61 8.45 -9.87 0.82
C ASN A 61 9.84 -9.24 0.73
N LYS A 62 10.89 -10.03 0.46
CA LYS A 62 12.27 -9.55 0.27
C LYS A 62 12.38 -8.64 -0.95
N THR A 63 11.67 -8.96 -2.03
CA THR A 63 11.63 -8.10 -3.23
C THR A 63 11.01 -6.75 -2.89
N MET A 64 9.91 -6.73 -2.14
CA MET A 64 9.28 -5.48 -1.67
C MET A 64 10.24 -4.68 -0.79
N SER A 65 10.83 -5.30 0.23
CA SER A 65 11.77 -4.64 1.15
C SER A 65 12.98 -4.07 0.40
N TYR A 66 13.51 -4.81 -0.59
CA TYR A 66 14.62 -4.35 -1.40
C TYR A 66 14.25 -3.12 -2.27
N ALA A 67 13.09 -3.16 -2.92
CA ALA A 67 12.60 -2.04 -3.72
C ALA A 67 12.39 -0.78 -2.86
N LEU A 68 11.74 -0.92 -1.70
CA LEU A 68 11.52 0.18 -0.76
C LEU A 68 12.84 0.74 -0.24
N SER A 69 13.80 -0.14 0.13
CA SER A 69 15.15 0.28 0.55
C SER A 69 15.86 1.06 -0.54
N THR A 70 15.75 0.61 -1.80
CA THR A 70 16.38 1.29 -2.93
C THR A 70 15.84 2.71 -3.10
N TYR A 71 14.53 2.89 -3.05
CA TYR A 71 13.94 4.22 -3.19
C TYR A 71 14.26 5.14 -2.03
N LEU A 72 14.16 4.65 -0.79
CA LEU A 72 14.47 5.42 0.40
C LEU A 72 15.95 5.84 0.42
N ASN A 73 16.88 4.94 0.04
CA ASN A 73 18.31 5.25 -0.05
C ASN A 73 18.65 6.15 -1.27
N SER A 74 17.74 6.31 -2.23
CA SER A 74 17.89 7.22 -3.38
C SER A 74 17.34 8.63 -3.10
N CYS A 75 17.03 8.94 -1.86
CA CYS A 75 16.60 10.26 -1.39
C CYS A 75 15.29 10.77 -2.02
N PHE A 76 14.35 9.88 -2.35
CA PHE A 76 12.99 10.30 -2.64
C PHE A 76 12.32 10.80 -1.36
N ASP A 77 11.66 11.95 -1.41
CA ASP A 77 10.96 12.51 -0.26
C ASP A 77 9.70 11.70 0.10
N TYR A 78 9.06 11.11 -0.92
CA TYR A 78 7.87 10.28 -0.77
C TYR A 78 8.05 8.95 -1.50
N VAL A 79 7.82 7.85 -0.79
CA VAL A 79 7.79 6.50 -1.37
C VAL A 79 6.40 5.92 -1.13
N PHE A 80 5.63 5.77 -2.20
CA PHE A 80 4.30 5.16 -2.14
C PHE A 80 4.40 3.67 -2.39
N PHE A 81 3.76 2.90 -1.53
CA PHE A 81 3.72 1.44 -1.61
C PHE A 81 2.29 0.95 -1.52
N SER A 82 1.75 0.36 -2.59
CA SER A 82 0.45 -0.29 -2.59
C SER A 82 0.61 -1.80 -2.48
N SER A 83 -0.12 -2.44 -1.57
CA SER A 83 -0.07 -3.90 -1.46
C SER A 83 -1.28 -4.47 -0.72
N VAL A 84 -1.83 -5.59 -1.21
CA VAL A 84 -2.83 -6.35 -0.47
C VAL A 84 -2.22 -7.05 0.73
N VAL A 85 -1.01 -7.59 0.60
CA VAL A 85 -0.36 -8.32 1.70
C VAL A 85 0.10 -7.42 2.84
N ALA A 86 0.26 -6.12 2.59
CA ALA A 86 0.53 -5.13 3.63
C ALA A 86 -0.69 -4.82 4.52
N ALA A 87 -1.88 -5.34 4.19
CA ALA A 87 -3.02 -5.34 5.10
C ALA A 87 -2.90 -6.39 6.21
N TYR A 88 -2.01 -7.37 6.07
CA TYR A 88 -1.75 -8.40 7.06
C TYR A 88 -0.55 -7.97 7.93
N LYS A 89 -0.79 -7.82 9.23
CA LYS A 89 0.18 -7.22 10.17
C LYS A 89 1.55 -7.89 10.12
N GLU A 90 1.58 -9.21 10.24
CA GLU A 90 2.83 -9.97 10.28
C GLU A 90 3.63 -9.85 8.97
N THR A 91 2.94 -9.80 7.84
CA THR A 91 3.59 -9.62 6.53
C THR A 91 4.15 -8.21 6.39
N ARG A 92 3.38 -7.19 6.81
CA ARG A 92 3.85 -5.79 6.82
C ARG A 92 5.06 -5.62 7.70
N GLU A 93 5.03 -6.16 8.91
CA GLU A 93 6.16 -6.12 9.85
C GLU A 93 7.40 -6.81 9.25
N ALA A 94 7.23 -7.98 8.63
CA ALA A 94 8.34 -8.68 7.98
C ALA A 94 8.95 -7.85 6.83
N ILE A 95 8.11 -7.19 6.02
CA ILE A 95 8.59 -6.30 4.95
C ILE A 95 9.36 -5.12 5.54
N LEU A 96 8.80 -4.44 6.54
CA LEU A 96 9.41 -3.25 7.13
C LEU A 96 10.70 -3.55 7.89
N ASN A 97 10.77 -4.69 8.58
CA ASN A 97 11.97 -5.12 9.30
C ASN A 97 13.16 -5.38 8.38
N ASP A 98 12.89 -5.78 7.13
CA ASP A 98 13.93 -6.03 6.12
C ASP A 98 14.27 -4.78 5.30
N VAL A 99 13.60 -3.64 5.52
CA VAL A 99 13.95 -2.36 4.88
C VAL A 99 15.24 -1.81 5.49
N THR A 100 16.26 -1.66 4.66
CA THR A 100 17.58 -1.15 5.05
C THR A 100 17.74 0.32 4.66
N ALA A 101 16.94 1.18 5.25
CA ALA A 101 17.04 2.63 5.07
C ALA A 101 17.20 3.30 6.44
N ASN A 102 17.87 4.44 6.46
CA ASN A 102 18.14 5.10 7.71
C ASN A 102 16.99 6.05 8.09
N GLU A 103 16.79 7.08 8.21
CA GLU A 103 15.77 7.97 8.75
C GLU A 103 14.58 8.14 7.79
N TYR A 104 13.49 7.46 8.03
CA TYR A 104 12.21 7.67 7.35
C TYR A 104 11.04 7.48 8.32
N SER A 105 9.91 8.10 8.01
CA SER A 105 8.66 7.88 8.73
C SER A 105 7.73 6.97 7.93
N VAL A 106 6.86 6.25 8.63
CA VAL A 106 5.87 5.36 8.00
C VAL A 106 4.48 5.90 8.27
N LEU A 107 3.70 6.10 7.19
CA LEU A 107 2.27 6.41 7.26
C LEU A 107 1.49 5.27 6.62
N GLY A 108 0.64 4.62 7.41
CA GLY A 108 -0.22 3.55 6.95
C GLY A 108 -1.63 4.03 6.65
N PHE A 109 -2.18 3.60 5.52
CA PHE A 109 -3.57 3.81 5.14
C PHE A 109 -4.21 2.47 4.77
N THR A 110 -5.31 2.14 5.43
CA THR A 110 -6.14 0.98 5.06
C THR A 110 -7.39 1.46 4.32
N LEU A 111 -7.46 1.17 3.01
CA LEU A 111 -8.66 1.44 2.22
C LEU A 111 -9.71 0.36 2.45
N THR A 112 -10.94 0.79 2.70
CA THR A 112 -12.09 -0.10 2.90
C THR A 112 -13.30 0.35 2.08
N CYS A 113 -14.30 -0.52 1.98
CA CYS A 113 -15.61 -0.23 1.39
C CYS A 113 -16.63 -1.26 1.88
N SER A 114 -17.90 -1.10 1.52
CA SER A 114 -18.92 -2.13 1.73
C SER A 114 -18.69 -3.36 0.84
N GLU A 115 -19.18 -4.52 1.27
CA GLU A 115 -19.17 -5.75 0.46
C GLU A 115 -19.86 -5.55 -0.90
N ASP A 116 -20.98 -4.85 -0.92
CA ASP A 116 -21.71 -4.53 -2.16
C ASP A 116 -20.86 -3.72 -3.13
N THR A 117 -20.14 -2.73 -2.64
CA THR A 117 -19.22 -1.93 -3.46
C THR A 117 -18.07 -2.78 -3.98
N LEU A 118 -17.50 -3.63 -3.13
CA LEU A 118 -16.43 -4.54 -3.55
C LEU A 118 -16.88 -5.51 -4.64
N LEU A 119 -18.06 -6.12 -4.48
CA LEU A 119 -18.67 -7.02 -5.49
C LEU A 119 -18.90 -6.31 -6.82
N LYS A 120 -19.44 -5.08 -6.81
CA LYS A 120 -19.67 -4.29 -8.02
C LYS A 120 -18.34 -4.00 -8.74
N ARG A 121 -17.29 -3.62 -8.00
CA ARG A 121 -15.96 -3.32 -8.54
C ARG A 121 -15.29 -4.58 -9.08
N HIS A 122 -15.39 -5.70 -8.37
CA HIS A 122 -14.87 -6.99 -8.82
C HIS A 122 -15.51 -7.45 -10.14
N LYS A 123 -16.84 -7.38 -10.24
CA LYS A 123 -17.57 -7.69 -11.48
C LYS A 123 -17.16 -6.79 -12.65
N LYS A 124 -17.00 -5.49 -12.38
CA LYS A 124 -16.57 -4.52 -13.41
C LYS A 124 -15.15 -4.77 -13.90
N ARG A 125 -14.26 -5.24 -13.01
CA ARG A 125 -12.88 -5.61 -13.36
C ARG A 125 -12.81 -6.84 -14.27
N GLY A 126 -13.79 -7.73 -14.17
CA GLY A 126 -13.88 -8.93 -15.00
C GLY A 126 -12.92 -10.05 -14.56
N ASP A 127 -12.49 -10.04 -13.31
CA ASP A 127 -11.67 -11.11 -12.75
C ASP A 127 -12.43 -12.43 -12.77
N LYS A 128 -11.75 -13.51 -13.19
CA LYS A 128 -12.36 -14.85 -13.27
C LYS A 128 -12.47 -15.55 -11.91
N ASN A 129 -11.78 -15.02 -10.90
CA ASN A 129 -11.78 -15.58 -9.53
C ASN A 129 -13.02 -15.13 -8.77
N GLU A 130 -13.42 -15.91 -7.77
CA GLU A 130 -14.46 -15.49 -6.84
C GLU A 130 -14.02 -14.28 -6.02
N CYS A 131 -14.97 -13.38 -5.73
CA CYS A 131 -14.73 -12.24 -4.86
C CYS A 131 -14.57 -12.72 -3.41
N SER A 132 -13.42 -12.49 -2.81
CA SER A 132 -13.16 -12.83 -1.42
C SER A 132 -13.26 -11.60 -0.54
N PHE A 133 -14.00 -11.71 0.57
CA PHE A 133 -14.09 -10.66 1.60
C PHE A 133 -13.04 -10.82 2.71
N PHE A 134 -12.21 -11.87 2.67
CA PHE A 134 -11.19 -12.10 3.69
C PHE A 134 -10.35 -10.85 4.00
N TRP A 135 -9.81 -10.22 2.95
CA TRP A 135 -8.97 -9.03 3.09
C TRP A 135 -9.74 -7.79 3.54
N LEU A 136 -11.04 -7.72 3.20
CA LEU A 136 -11.91 -6.61 3.58
C LEU A 136 -12.23 -6.62 5.08
N HIS A 137 -12.31 -7.80 5.68
CA HIS A 137 -12.66 -8.00 7.08
C HIS A 137 -11.44 -8.06 8.01
N LEU A 138 -10.23 -7.96 7.48
CA LEU A 138 -9.05 -7.84 8.33
C LEU A 138 -9.11 -6.53 9.14
N ALA A 139 -8.73 -6.62 10.40
CA ALA A 139 -8.53 -5.43 11.22
C ALA A 139 -7.40 -4.57 10.61
N PRO A 140 -7.56 -3.26 10.53
CA PRO A 140 -6.47 -2.37 10.11
C PRO A 140 -5.24 -2.56 10.99
N CYS A 141 -4.05 -2.38 10.42
CA CYS A 141 -2.85 -2.37 11.23
C CYS A 141 -2.89 -1.18 12.22
N GLU A 142 -2.28 -1.37 13.36
CA GLU A 142 -2.23 -0.33 14.41
C GLU A 142 -1.58 0.95 13.87
N GLY A 143 -2.23 2.07 14.11
CA GLY A 143 -1.79 3.38 13.62
C GLY A 143 -2.19 3.72 12.18
N ASP A 144 -2.87 2.81 11.46
CA ASP A 144 -3.38 3.11 10.13
C ASP A 144 -4.56 4.08 10.16
N TYR A 145 -4.54 5.02 9.22
CA TYR A 145 -5.72 5.80 8.86
C TYR A 145 -6.66 4.94 8.01
N VAL A 146 -7.89 4.75 8.47
CA VAL A 146 -8.90 3.96 7.75
C VAL A 146 -9.70 4.88 6.84
N ILE A 147 -9.61 4.65 5.54
CA ILE A 147 -10.27 5.47 4.52
C ILE A 147 -11.38 4.64 3.86
N ASN A 148 -12.64 5.01 4.13
CA ASN A 148 -13.78 4.43 3.44
C ASN A 148 -13.89 5.02 2.04
N THR A 149 -13.97 4.16 1.02
CA THR A 149 -14.04 4.55 -0.39
C THR A 149 -15.45 4.45 -0.99
N ASP A 150 -16.47 4.12 -0.17
CA ASP A 150 -17.87 4.10 -0.63
C ASP A 150 -18.32 5.49 -1.04
N ASN A 151 -19.02 5.57 -2.17
CA ASN A 151 -19.58 6.82 -2.70
C ASN A 151 -18.56 7.95 -2.89
N LYS A 152 -17.26 7.64 -2.91
CA LYS A 152 -16.20 8.61 -3.19
C LYS A 152 -15.61 8.37 -4.58
N SER A 153 -15.31 9.46 -5.26
CA SER A 153 -14.43 9.41 -6.44
C SER A 153 -12.99 9.10 -6.00
N VAL A 154 -12.17 8.62 -6.93
CA VAL A 154 -10.74 8.40 -6.67
C VAL A 154 -10.08 9.69 -6.20
N GLN A 155 -10.45 10.84 -6.79
CA GLN A 155 -9.87 12.14 -6.41
C GLN A 155 -10.21 12.52 -4.95
N GLN A 156 -11.44 12.30 -4.50
CA GLN A 156 -11.82 12.56 -3.10
C GLN A 156 -11.03 11.71 -2.11
N VAL A 157 -10.75 10.44 -2.45
CA VAL A 157 -9.91 9.56 -1.62
C VAL A 157 -8.45 10.06 -1.61
N VAL A 158 -7.94 10.47 -2.76
CA VAL A 158 -6.58 11.04 -2.89
C VAL A 158 -6.45 12.32 -2.06
N ASP A 159 -7.43 13.23 -2.15
CA ASP A 159 -7.41 14.51 -1.42
C ASP A 159 -7.45 14.30 0.09
N GLU A 160 -8.23 13.31 0.57
CA GLU A 160 -8.30 12.94 1.98
C GLU A 160 -6.96 12.41 2.50
N ILE A 161 -6.31 11.50 1.75
CA ILE A 161 -5.00 10.97 2.09
C ILE A 161 -3.93 12.08 2.03
N LYS A 162 -3.99 12.91 0.99
CA LYS A 162 -3.04 14.00 0.79
C LYS A 162 -3.08 14.99 1.96
N CYS A 163 -4.25 15.34 2.44
CA CYS A 163 -4.41 16.21 3.61
C CYS A 163 -3.63 15.65 4.81
N ILE A 164 -3.77 14.35 5.09
CA ILE A 164 -3.07 13.69 6.20
C ILE A 164 -1.54 13.65 5.96
N VAL A 165 -1.11 13.31 4.75
CA VAL A 165 0.32 13.22 4.39
C VAL A 165 1.00 14.59 4.49
N ASP A 166 0.30 15.67 4.11
CA ASP A 166 0.84 17.03 4.13
C ASP A 166 0.92 17.62 5.57
N GLU A 167 0.06 17.16 6.49
CA GLU A 167 0.06 17.59 7.89
C GLU A 167 1.09 16.84 8.75
N TYR A 168 1.52 15.66 8.33
CA TYR A 168 2.46 14.81 9.06
C TYR A 168 3.91 15.28 8.85
#